data_5560cbe2a0639babefdd3b03253b4e3d
#
_entry.id   5560cbe2a0639babefdd3b03253b4e3d
#
_cell.length_a   1.000
_cell.length_b   1.000
_cell.length_c   1.000
_cell.angle_alpha   90.00
_cell.angle_beta   90.00
_cell.angle_gamma   90.00
#
_symmetry.space_group_name_H-M   'P 1'
#
loop_
_entity.id
_entity.type
_entity.pdbx_description
1 polymer ?
#
loop_
_entity_poly.entity_id
_entity_poly.type
_entity_poly.pdbx_seq_one_letter_code
_entity_poly.pdbx_strand_id
1 'polypeptide(L)'
;IAILEEEVRLFSPIPNPQSFRDFYAFEQHVRSARKLRGLDMHPDWFKIPIFYFSNPAALYGHSEDIPYPRGTEELDFELEFSVVVGNGGSNIAQEDADNYIAGYMICNDWSARDLQREEMAMSLGPAKGKDFASSFGPYMVTPDELKDAWDDDGKLHLRMTCHVNGTLISDGNTNDLYHPFTKMIERASMNAKLLPGDILGSGTVGTGCILELR
;
A
#
# COMPACT_ATOMS: atom_id res chain seq x y z
N ILE A 1 32.56 -9.76 -4.87
CA ILE A 1 32.85 -8.31 -4.84
C ILE A 1 31.72 -7.72 -4.03
N ALA A 2 32.04 -7.08 -2.89
CA ALA A 2 31.06 -6.28 -2.16
C ALA A 2 31.04 -4.89 -2.79
N ILE A 3 29.84 -4.37 -3.04
CA ILE A 3 29.60 -2.99 -3.51
C ILE A 3 28.94 -2.26 -2.36
N LEU A 4 29.42 -1.05 -2.02
CA LEU A 4 28.80 -0.25 -0.97
C LEU A 4 27.47 0.31 -1.47
N GLU A 5 26.48 0.42 -0.58
CA GLU A 5 25.15 0.95 -0.93
C GLU A 5 25.22 2.37 -1.50
N GLU A 6 26.13 3.19 -1.00
CA GLU A 6 26.40 4.55 -1.50
C GLU A 6 26.98 4.61 -2.92
N GLU A 7 27.46 3.48 -3.46
CA GLU A 7 27.97 3.35 -4.82
C GLU A 7 26.92 2.90 -5.83
N VAL A 8 25.69 2.61 -5.39
CA VAL A 8 24.60 2.11 -6.22
C VAL A 8 23.35 2.98 -6.12
N ARG A 9 22.54 2.97 -7.17
CA ARG A 9 21.20 3.54 -7.14
C ARG A 9 20.20 2.40 -6.97
N LEU A 10 19.41 2.48 -5.89
CA LEU A 10 18.33 1.51 -5.63
C LEU A 10 17.06 1.96 -6.36
N PHE A 11 16.55 1.09 -7.20
CA PHE A 11 15.24 1.22 -7.83
C PHE A 11 14.18 0.51 -6.98
N SER A 12 12.91 0.56 -7.42
CA SER A 12 11.88 -0.30 -6.82
C SER A 12 12.34 -1.76 -6.83
N PRO A 13 12.20 -2.52 -5.71
CA PRO A 13 12.57 -3.94 -5.67
C PRO A 13 11.86 -4.78 -6.73
N ILE A 14 10.65 -4.36 -7.14
CA ILE A 14 9.90 -4.93 -8.24
C ILE A 14 9.68 -3.82 -9.28
N PRO A 15 10.56 -3.70 -10.29
CA PRO A 15 10.52 -2.56 -11.21
C PRO A 15 9.39 -2.63 -12.25
N ASN A 16 8.88 -3.82 -12.54
CA ASN A 16 7.87 -4.05 -13.58
C ASN A 16 6.82 -5.08 -13.12
N PRO A 17 6.00 -4.79 -12.10
CA PRO A 17 4.92 -5.69 -11.73
C PRO A 17 3.86 -5.75 -12.83
N GLN A 18 3.16 -6.89 -12.97
CA GLN A 18 2.06 -7.02 -13.92
C GLN A 18 0.84 -6.22 -13.48
N SER A 19 0.67 -6.10 -12.17
CA SER A 19 -0.39 -5.29 -11.58
C SER A 19 0.01 -4.76 -10.21
N PHE A 20 -0.58 -3.63 -9.86
CA PHE A 20 -0.60 -3.12 -8.50
C PHE A 20 -2.05 -2.90 -8.08
N ARG A 21 -2.47 -3.59 -7.03
CA ARG A 21 -3.76 -3.43 -6.37
C ARG A 21 -3.54 -2.81 -5.02
N ASP A 22 -4.11 -1.65 -4.81
CA ASP A 22 -4.02 -0.97 -3.55
C ASP A 22 -5.32 -1.08 -2.77
N PHE A 23 -5.22 -1.58 -1.54
CA PHE A 23 -6.34 -1.86 -0.66
C PHE A 23 -6.65 -0.64 0.23
N TYR A 24 -7.60 -0.82 1.11
CA TYR A 24 -8.08 0.20 2.03
C TYR A 24 -8.35 -0.47 3.38
N ALA A 25 -7.28 -1.03 4.00
CA ALA A 25 -7.41 -2.07 5.02
C ALA A 25 -7.13 -1.63 6.46
N PHE A 26 -6.70 -0.38 6.71
CA PHE A 26 -6.55 0.17 8.06
C PHE A 26 -7.80 0.94 8.49
N GLU A 27 -8.48 0.45 9.53
CA GLU A 27 -9.77 1.02 9.98
C GLU A 27 -9.65 2.50 10.37
N GLN A 28 -8.60 2.88 11.09
CA GLN A 28 -8.42 4.25 11.55
C GLN A 28 -8.37 5.24 10.38
N HIS A 29 -7.57 4.95 9.36
CA HIS A 29 -7.48 5.79 8.15
C HIS A 29 -8.82 5.89 7.44
N VAL A 30 -9.48 4.74 7.20
CA VAL A 30 -10.77 4.70 6.51
C VAL A 30 -11.82 5.51 7.25
N ARG A 31 -11.87 5.39 8.57
CA ARG A 31 -12.79 6.13 9.42
C ARG A 31 -12.54 7.64 9.35
N SER A 32 -11.28 8.05 9.44
CA SER A 32 -10.87 9.46 9.32
C SER A 32 -11.20 10.04 7.95
N ALA A 33 -10.81 9.37 6.88
CA ALA A 33 -11.04 9.83 5.51
C ALA A 33 -12.54 9.89 5.15
N ARG A 34 -13.36 8.98 5.68
CA ARG A 34 -14.82 9.02 5.50
C ARG A 34 -15.46 10.17 6.29
N LYS A 35 -15.03 10.35 7.55
CA LYS A 35 -15.51 11.45 8.40
C LYS A 35 -15.24 12.82 7.78
N LEU A 36 -14.08 13.03 7.19
CA LEU A 36 -13.76 14.29 6.47
C LEU A 36 -14.70 14.57 5.29
N ARG A 37 -15.31 13.53 4.73
CA ARG A 37 -16.34 13.62 3.67
C ARG A 37 -17.77 13.65 4.21
N GLY A 38 -17.98 13.68 5.53
CA GLY A 38 -19.29 13.63 6.16
C GLY A 38 -19.98 12.25 6.05
N LEU A 39 -19.22 11.19 5.91
CA LEU A 39 -19.72 9.82 5.74
C LEU A 39 -19.36 8.94 6.94
N ASP A 40 -20.28 8.06 7.33
CA ASP A 40 -20.04 7.00 8.30
C ASP A 40 -19.30 5.82 7.65
N MET A 41 -18.76 4.90 8.49
CA MET A 41 -18.18 3.65 8.03
C MET A 41 -19.24 2.82 7.29
N HIS A 42 -18.87 2.33 6.10
CA HIS A 42 -19.74 1.42 5.36
C HIS A 42 -19.71 0.03 6.02
N PRO A 43 -20.85 -0.60 6.35
CA PRO A 43 -20.88 -1.88 7.06
C PRO A 43 -20.19 -3.02 6.30
N ASP A 44 -20.19 -2.98 4.98
CA ASP A 44 -19.52 -4.01 4.17
C ASP A 44 -18.01 -3.85 4.10
N TRP A 45 -17.46 -2.68 4.51
CA TRP A 45 -16.01 -2.52 4.63
C TRP A 45 -15.41 -3.54 5.62
N PHE A 46 -16.10 -3.85 6.70
CA PHE A 46 -15.66 -4.85 7.69
C PHE A 46 -15.67 -6.29 7.17
N LYS A 47 -16.35 -6.53 6.05
CA LYS A 47 -16.51 -7.86 5.44
C LYS A 47 -15.61 -8.07 4.24
N ILE A 48 -15.47 -7.03 3.42
CA ILE A 48 -14.88 -7.11 2.08
C ILE A 48 -13.65 -6.21 2.02
N PRO A 49 -12.43 -6.75 1.90
CA PRO A 49 -11.27 -5.95 1.57
C PRO A 49 -11.43 -5.45 0.13
N ILE A 50 -11.60 -4.14 0.00
CA ILE A 50 -11.75 -3.48 -1.31
C ILE A 50 -10.40 -2.92 -1.77
N PHE A 51 -10.20 -2.86 -3.05
CA PHE A 51 -9.01 -2.30 -3.68
C PHE A 51 -9.36 -1.55 -4.97
N TYR A 52 -8.45 -0.71 -5.42
CA TYR A 52 -8.42 -0.19 -6.77
C TYR A 52 -7.16 -0.67 -7.49
N PHE A 53 -7.17 -0.64 -8.81
CA PHE A 53 -5.97 -0.86 -9.60
C PHE A 53 -5.20 0.45 -9.74
N SER A 54 -3.99 0.47 -9.20
CA SER A 54 -3.05 1.56 -9.44
C SER A 54 -2.21 1.29 -10.69
N ASN A 55 -1.38 2.26 -11.07
CA ASN A 55 -0.63 2.22 -12.31
C ASN A 55 0.74 1.53 -12.15
N PRO A 56 0.93 0.29 -12.64
CA PRO A 56 2.20 -0.40 -12.52
C PRO A 56 3.32 0.20 -13.40
N ALA A 57 2.99 1.16 -14.27
CA ALA A 57 3.97 1.86 -15.10
C ALA A 57 4.56 3.13 -14.45
N ALA A 58 4.03 3.56 -13.29
CA ALA A 58 4.46 4.76 -12.57
C ALA A 58 5.09 4.41 -11.22
N LEU A 59 6.02 3.45 -11.20
CA LEU A 59 6.72 3.02 -10.00
C LEU A 59 8.07 3.72 -9.86
N TYR A 60 8.37 4.13 -8.65
CA TYR A 60 9.60 4.81 -8.28
C TYR A 60 10.31 4.07 -7.14
N GLY A 61 11.62 4.11 -7.14
CA GLY A 61 12.44 3.63 -6.02
C GLY A 61 12.46 4.64 -4.87
N HIS A 62 13.00 4.20 -3.74
CA HIS A 62 12.97 4.97 -2.50
C HIS A 62 13.69 6.33 -2.55
N SER A 63 14.67 6.49 -3.43
CA SER A 63 15.47 7.73 -3.57
C SER A 63 15.19 8.48 -4.89
N GLU A 64 14.14 8.12 -5.60
CA GLU A 64 13.79 8.77 -6.85
C GLU A 64 12.88 9.98 -6.61
N ASP A 65 13.16 11.06 -7.32
CA ASP A 65 12.30 12.24 -7.31
C ASP A 65 10.95 11.93 -7.96
N ILE A 66 9.88 12.34 -7.29
CA ILE A 66 8.52 12.19 -7.82
C ILE A 66 8.15 13.45 -8.61
N PRO A 67 7.78 13.32 -9.89
CA PRO A 67 7.32 14.47 -10.66
C PRO A 67 6.03 15.02 -10.07
N TYR A 68 6.01 16.31 -9.78
CA TYR A 68 4.81 16.97 -9.29
C TYR A 68 3.70 16.89 -10.37
N PRO A 69 2.54 16.28 -10.08
CA PRO A 69 1.50 16.07 -11.08
C PRO A 69 0.87 17.39 -11.53
N ARG A 70 0.58 17.49 -12.83
CA ARG A 70 -0.08 18.69 -13.38
C ARG A 70 -1.54 18.73 -12.96
N GLY A 71 -2.03 19.93 -12.66
CA GLY A 71 -3.43 20.18 -12.35
C GLY A 71 -3.81 19.91 -10.90
N THR A 72 -2.87 19.69 -10.01
CA THR A 72 -3.09 19.60 -8.58
C THR A 72 -2.36 20.72 -7.83
N GLU A 73 -2.95 21.16 -6.74
CA GLU A 73 -2.34 22.02 -5.72
C GLU A 73 -2.28 21.31 -4.35
N GLU A 74 -2.76 20.06 -4.27
CA GLU A 74 -2.86 19.30 -3.03
C GLU A 74 -2.15 17.95 -3.15
N LEU A 75 -0.82 17.99 -3.33
CA LEU A 75 0.01 16.78 -3.27
C LEU A 75 0.10 16.27 -1.84
N ASP A 76 -0.13 14.99 -1.66
CA ASP A 76 -0.06 14.25 -0.40
C ASP A 76 0.71 12.94 -0.60
N PHE A 77 1.05 12.27 0.49
CA PHE A 77 1.64 10.94 0.52
C PHE A 77 0.74 10.00 1.33
N GLU A 78 0.95 8.70 1.17
CA GLU A 78 0.29 7.68 1.98
C GLU A 78 1.32 6.64 2.42
N LEU A 79 1.58 6.59 3.72
CA LEU A 79 2.47 5.60 4.35
C LEU A 79 1.76 4.25 4.39
N GLU A 80 2.30 3.28 3.67
CA GLU A 80 1.72 1.96 3.49
C GLU A 80 2.73 0.84 3.64
N PHE A 81 2.20 -0.35 3.74
CA PHE A 81 2.90 -1.61 3.71
C PHE A 81 2.38 -2.46 2.55
N SER A 82 3.23 -3.24 1.91
CA SER A 82 2.81 -4.02 0.76
C SER A 82 3.43 -5.41 0.73
N VAL A 83 2.77 -6.33 0.04
CA VAL A 83 3.29 -7.67 -0.26
C VAL A 83 3.51 -7.83 -1.75
N VAL A 84 4.50 -8.66 -2.08
CA VAL A 84 4.80 -9.12 -3.43
C VAL A 84 4.36 -10.57 -3.56
N VAL A 85 3.58 -10.86 -4.60
CA VAL A 85 3.16 -12.22 -4.92
C VAL A 85 4.34 -13.02 -5.47
N GLY A 86 4.66 -14.15 -4.83
CA GLY A 86 5.74 -15.05 -5.25
C GLY A 86 5.28 -16.13 -6.20
N ASN A 87 4.19 -16.78 -5.86
CA ASN A 87 3.58 -17.83 -6.67
C ASN A 87 2.28 -17.34 -7.28
N GLY A 88 2.07 -17.56 -8.57
CA GLY A 88 0.82 -17.21 -9.23
C GLY A 88 -0.30 -18.19 -8.89
N GLY A 89 -1.55 -17.69 -8.88
CA GLY A 89 -2.72 -18.52 -8.59
C GLY A 89 -4.04 -17.80 -8.82
N SER A 90 -5.13 -18.54 -8.78
CA SER A 90 -6.51 -18.04 -8.80
C SER A 90 -7.30 -18.73 -7.72
N ASN A 91 -8.29 -18.05 -7.14
CA ASN A 91 -9.14 -18.61 -6.09
C ASN A 91 -8.32 -19.20 -4.93
N ILE A 92 -7.31 -18.47 -4.50
CA ILE A 92 -6.42 -18.84 -3.39
C ILE A 92 -7.23 -18.74 -2.10
N ALA A 93 -7.29 -19.83 -1.32
CA ALA A 93 -7.95 -19.82 -0.03
C ALA A 93 -7.13 -19.00 0.98
N GLN A 94 -7.80 -18.32 1.91
CA GLN A 94 -7.12 -17.47 2.91
C GLN A 94 -6.07 -18.24 3.71
N GLU A 95 -6.35 -19.48 4.08
CA GLU A 95 -5.44 -20.37 4.84
C GLU A 95 -4.17 -20.76 4.09
N ASP A 96 -4.18 -20.68 2.76
CA ASP A 96 -3.04 -20.99 1.90
C ASP A 96 -2.24 -19.75 1.47
N ALA A 97 -2.78 -18.56 1.70
CA ALA A 97 -2.32 -17.33 1.09
C ALA A 97 -0.88 -16.94 1.47
N ASP A 98 -0.41 -17.29 2.66
CA ASP A 98 0.98 -17.03 3.09
C ASP A 98 2.00 -17.70 2.18
N ASN A 99 1.66 -18.86 1.57
CA ASN A 99 2.53 -19.58 0.63
C ASN A 99 2.71 -18.84 -0.71
N TYR A 100 1.94 -17.78 -0.93
CA TYR A 100 1.98 -16.96 -2.15
C TYR A 100 2.73 -15.64 -1.95
N ILE A 101 3.20 -15.34 -0.75
CA ILE A 101 3.95 -14.11 -0.43
C ILE A 101 5.45 -14.36 -0.65
N ALA A 102 6.07 -13.61 -1.57
CA ALA A 102 7.52 -13.60 -1.77
C ALA A 102 8.24 -12.72 -0.76
N GLY A 103 7.61 -11.62 -0.36
CA GLY A 103 8.18 -10.66 0.57
C GLY A 103 7.30 -9.45 0.80
N TYR A 104 7.80 -8.59 1.65
CA TYR A 104 7.16 -7.38 2.13
C TYR A 104 8.03 -6.17 1.81
N MET A 105 7.42 -5.02 1.56
CA MET A 105 8.14 -3.76 1.32
C MET A 105 7.31 -2.56 1.76
N ILE A 106 7.99 -1.44 2.01
CA ILE A 106 7.34 -0.16 2.24
C ILE A 106 6.75 0.32 0.92
N CYS A 107 5.57 0.91 0.99
CA CYS A 107 4.91 1.57 -0.10
C CYS A 107 4.55 3.01 0.30
N ASN A 108 4.65 3.92 -0.65
CA ASN A 108 4.12 5.27 -0.55
C ASN A 108 3.23 5.51 -1.77
N ASP A 109 1.90 5.59 -1.55
CA ASP A 109 0.94 5.89 -2.60
C ASP A 109 0.72 7.40 -2.70
N TRP A 110 1.43 8.03 -3.63
CA TRP A 110 1.35 9.48 -3.85
C TRP A 110 -0.03 9.90 -4.34
N SER A 111 -0.55 10.97 -3.76
CA SER A 111 -1.95 11.37 -3.91
C SER A 111 -2.08 12.83 -4.31
N ALA A 112 -2.81 13.10 -5.39
CA ALA A 112 -3.29 14.44 -5.75
C ALA A 112 -4.73 14.59 -5.24
N ARG A 113 -4.90 15.17 -4.05
CA ARG A 113 -6.16 15.11 -3.30
C ARG A 113 -7.33 15.85 -3.95
N ASP A 114 -7.07 16.96 -4.60
CA ASP A 114 -8.08 17.71 -5.37
C ASP A 114 -8.59 16.89 -6.56
N LEU A 115 -7.70 16.34 -7.38
CA LEU A 115 -8.07 15.45 -8.49
C LEU A 115 -8.82 14.20 -7.98
N GLN A 116 -8.32 13.58 -6.91
CA GLN A 116 -8.98 12.43 -6.28
C GLN A 116 -10.41 12.75 -5.84
N ARG A 117 -10.67 13.93 -5.23
CA ARG A 117 -12.01 14.33 -4.81
C ARG A 117 -12.97 14.45 -5.99
N GLU A 118 -12.53 15.07 -7.08
CA GLU A 118 -13.34 15.18 -8.30
C GLU A 118 -13.72 13.81 -8.87
N GLU A 119 -12.76 12.91 -8.98
CA GLU A 119 -12.98 11.56 -9.50
C GLU A 119 -13.88 10.71 -8.60
N MET A 120 -13.67 10.78 -7.28
CA MET A 120 -14.50 10.03 -6.32
C MET A 120 -15.97 10.45 -6.33
N ALA A 121 -16.28 11.72 -6.69
CA ALA A 121 -17.65 12.20 -6.84
C ALA A 121 -18.39 11.50 -7.99
N MET A 122 -17.67 10.98 -8.99
CA MET A 122 -18.23 10.25 -10.13
C MET A 122 -18.39 8.75 -9.88
N SER A 123 -17.98 8.26 -8.70
CA SER A 123 -18.20 6.89 -8.20
C SER A 123 -17.52 5.76 -8.98
N LEU A 124 -16.53 6.06 -9.83
CA LEU A 124 -15.73 5.04 -10.52
C LEU A 124 -14.46 4.64 -9.73
N GLY A 125 -14.04 5.49 -8.82
CA GLY A 125 -12.81 5.34 -8.04
C GLY A 125 -11.71 6.31 -8.48
N PRO A 126 -10.57 6.32 -7.79
CA PRO A 126 -9.46 7.20 -8.13
C PRO A 126 -8.77 6.75 -9.42
N ALA A 127 -8.32 7.69 -10.23
CA ALA A 127 -7.51 7.47 -11.41
C ALA A 127 -6.36 8.50 -11.45
N LYS A 128 -6.58 9.70 -12.00
CA LYS A 128 -5.53 10.73 -12.13
C LYS A 128 -5.04 11.28 -10.79
N GLY A 129 -5.85 11.13 -9.75
CA GLY A 129 -5.44 11.45 -8.38
C GLY A 129 -4.39 10.49 -7.79
N LYS A 130 -4.12 9.34 -8.44
CA LYS A 130 -3.27 8.26 -7.93
C LYS A 130 -2.28 7.69 -8.95
N ASP A 131 -2.60 7.67 -10.23
CA ASP A 131 -1.87 6.91 -11.26
C ASP A 131 -0.53 7.51 -11.69
N PHE A 132 -0.13 8.65 -11.10
CA PHE A 132 1.07 9.37 -11.50
C PHE A 132 2.34 8.87 -10.80
N ALA A 133 2.24 8.32 -9.59
CA ALA A 133 3.39 7.77 -8.86
C ALA A 133 3.00 6.87 -7.69
N SER A 134 3.74 5.78 -7.51
CA SER A 134 3.82 5.01 -6.28
C SER A 134 5.28 4.64 -6.02
N SER A 135 5.79 4.83 -4.79
CA SER A 135 7.18 4.54 -4.45
C SER A 135 7.28 3.28 -3.60
N PHE A 136 8.29 2.44 -3.90
CA PHE A 136 8.53 1.19 -3.19
C PHE A 136 9.99 1.03 -2.78
N GLY A 137 10.21 0.40 -1.63
CA GLY A 137 11.54 0.03 -1.17
C GLY A 137 11.96 0.72 0.12
N PRO A 138 13.27 0.78 0.42
CA PRO A 138 14.40 0.43 -0.47
C PRO A 138 14.56 -1.07 -0.73
N TYR A 139 14.06 -1.93 0.17
CA TYR A 139 14.24 -3.38 0.10
C TYR A 139 12.91 -4.10 0.08
N MET A 140 12.92 -5.32 -0.46
CA MET A 140 11.93 -6.35 -0.20
C MET A 140 12.51 -7.30 0.83
N VAL A 141 11.74 -7.58 1.89
CA VAL A 141 12.14 -8.47 2.99
C VAL A 141 11.33 -9.74 2.90
N THR A 142 11.99 -10.89 2.94
CA THR A 142 11.33 -12.20 2.88
C THR A 142 10.63 -12.55 4.20
N PRO A 143 9.58 -13.40 4.20
CA PRO A 143 8.81 -13.71 5.40
C PRO A 143 9.63 -14.29 6.57
N ASP A 144 10.72 -15.03 6.27
CA ASP A 144 11.59 -15.62 7.28
C ASP A 144 12.35 -14.60 8.12
N GLU A 145 12.67 -13.42 7.55
CA GLU A 145 13.30 -12.33 8.30
C GLU A 145 12.32 -11.65 9.29
N LEU A 146 11.02 -11.78 9.06
CA LEU A 146 9.97 -11.16 9.89
C LEU A 146 9.35 -12.12 10.91
N LYS A 147 9.85 -13.36 11.02
CA LYS A 147 9.26 -14.40 11.88
C LYS A 147 9.12 -13.99 13.35
N ASP A 148 10.07 -13.21 13.87
CA ASP A 148 10.08 -12.76 15.27
C ASP A 148 9.20 -11.53 15.52
N ALA A 149 8.61 -10.96 14.47
CA ALA A 149 7.70 -9.81 14.55
C ALA A 149 6.21 -10.19 14.55
N TRP A 150 5.90 -11.49 14.44
CA TRP A 150 4.53 -12.00 14.53
C TRP A 150 4.16 -12.31 15.98
N ASP A 151 2.95 -11.94 16.39
CA ASP A 151 2.39 -12.34 17.69
C ASP A 151 1.61 -13.67 17.61
N ASP A 152 1.15 -14.13 18.79
CA ASP A 152 0.38 -15.37 18.91
C ASP A 152 -1.01 -15.29 18.24
N ASP A 153 -1.52 -14.09 17.99
CA ASP A 153 -2.79 -13.84 17.26
C ASP A 153 -2.59 -13.75 15.75
N GLY A 154 -1.36 -13.95 15.25
CA GLY A 154 -1.01 -13.90 13.84
C GLY A 154 -0.99 -12.48 13.27
N LYS A 155 -0.69 -11.48 14.08
CA LYS A 155 -0.48 -10.10 13.66
C LYS A 155 0.99 -9.76 13.57
N LEU A 156 1.36 -9.05 12.52
CA LEU A 156 2.71 -8.54 12.32
C LEU A 156 2.89 -7.20 13.03
N HIS A 157 3.91 -7.09 13.87
CA HIS A 157 4.23 -5.89 14.65
C HIS A 157 5.46 -5.17 14.10
N LEU A 158 5.26 -4.33 13.10
CA LEU A 158 6.29 -3.47 12.56
C LEU A 158 5.88 -2.00 12.72
N ARG A 159 6.76 -1.21 13.30
CA ARG A 159 6.54 0.24 13.41
C ARG A 159 6.66 0.87 12.02
N MET A 160 5.69 1.69 11.67
CA MET A 160 5.62 2.44 10.41
C MET A 160 5.73 3.93 10.70
N THR A 161 6.77 4.58 10.19
CA THR A 161 6.99 6.01 10.45
C THR A 161 7.15 6.79 9.16
N CYS A 162 6.67 8.04 9.16
CA CYS A 162 6.92 8.99 8.10
C CYS A 162 7.49 10.29 8.64
N HIS A 163 8.50 10.81 7.93
CA HIS A 163 9.12 12.09 8.23
C HIS A 163 9.01 13.01 7.02
N VAL A 164 8.66 14.27 7.26
CA VAL A 164 8.70 15.32 6.25
C VAL A 164 9.73 16.37 6.70
N ASN A 165 10.75 16.61 5.88
CA ASN A 165 11.84 17.51 6.19
C ASN A 165 12.49 17.24 7.57
N GLY A 166 12.65 15.95 7.91
CA GLY A 166 13.23 15.50 9.17
C GLY A 166 12.27 15.50 10.36
N THR A 167 11.07 16.01 10.23
CA THR A 167 10.06 16.00 11.29
C THR A 167 9.19 14.76 11.19
N LEU A 168 9.11 13.99 12.28
CA LEU A 168 8.19 12.84 12.39
C LEU A 168 6.75 13.35 12.37
N ILE A 169 5.95 12.87 11.42
CA ILE A 169 4.54 13.26 11.26
C ILE A 169 3.57 12.09 11.32
N SER A 170 4.05 10.86 11.18
CA SER A 170 3.25 9.65 11.35
C SER A 170 4.05 8.58 12.08
N ASP A 171 3.38 7.88 12.99
CA ASP A 171 3.93 6.79 13.79
C ASP A 171 2.82 5.75 14.03
N GLY A 172 2.75 4.76 13.16
CA GLY A 172 1.76 3.69 13.17
C GLY A 172 2.40 2.32 13.33
N ASN A 173 1.57 1.28 13.21
CA ASN A 173 2.01 -0.10 13.31
C ASN A 173 1.23 -1.01 12.36
N THR A 174 1.89 -2.02 11.79
CA THR A 174 1.25 -3.01 10.90
C THR A 174 0.18 -3.84 11.61
N ASN A 175 0.25 -4.00 12.95
CA ASN A 175 -0.74 -4.75 13.73
C ASN A 175 -2.14 -4.11 13.76
N ASP A 176 -2.26 -2.84 13.34
CA ASP A 176 -3.54 -2.13 13.21
C ASP A 176 -4.28 -2.50 11.91
N LEU A 177 -3.68 -3.34 11.06
CA LEU A 177 -4.29 -3.82 9.83
C LEU A 177 -5.54 -4.64 10.13
N TYR A 178 -6.71 -4.15 9.71
CA TYR A 178 -7.99 -4.82 9.95
C TYR A 178 -8.17 -6.05 9.04
N HIS A 179 -7.89 -5.89 7.74
CA HIS A 179 -7.89 -7.00 6.80
C HIS A 179 -6.45 -7.48 6.58
N PRO A 180 -6.08 -8.70 7.01
CA PRO A 180 -4.74 -9.23 6.79
C PRO A 180 -4.46 -9.48 5.31
N PHE A 181 -3.19 -9.52 4.93
CA PHE A 181 -2.81 -9.79 3.54
C PHE A 181 -3.33 -11.13 3.02
N THR A 182 -3.46 -12.13 3.87
CA THR A 182 -4.05 -13.42 3.50
C THR A 182 -5.47 -13.26 2.96
N LYS A 183 -6.30 -12.44 3.62
CA LYS A 183 -7.66 -12.12 3.16
C LYS A 183 -7.66 -11.23 1.91
N MET A 184 -6.68 -10.34 1.78
CA MET A 184 -6.53 -9.51 0.57
C MET A 184 -6.14 -10.36 -0.63
N ILE A 185 -5.23 -11.34 -0.47
CA ILE A 185 -4.83 -12.29 -1.52
C ILE A 185 -6.02 -13.16 -1.94
N GLU A 186 -6.78 -13.70 -0.99
CA GLU A 186 -8.03 -14.43 -1.28
C GLU A 186 -8.95 -13.55 -2.15
N ARG A 187 -9.21 -12.32 -1.73
CA ARG A 187 -10.07 -11.38 -2.47
C ARG A 187 -9.53 -11.04 -3.85
N ALA A 188 -8.24 -10.74 -3.96
CA ALA A 188 -7.61 -10.35 -5.22
C ALA A 188 -7.55 -11.50 -6.24
N SER A 189 -7.44 -12.74 -5.76
CA SER A 189 -7.37 -13.94 -6.60
C SER A 189 -8.75 -14.52 -6.95
N MET A 190 -9.83 -14.02 -6.35
CA MET A 190 -11.19 -14.50 -6.61
C MET A 190 -11.57 -14.28 -8.07
N ASN A 191 -11.77 -15.39 -8.81
CA ASN A 191 -12.09 -15.38 -10.25
C ASN A 191 -11.07 -14.63 -11.13
N ALA A 192 -9.87 -14.35 -10.60
CA ALA A 192 -8.81 -13.65 -11.29
C ALA A 192 -7.46 -14.30 -11.01
N LYS A 193 -6.53 -14.19 -11.94
CA LYS A 193 -5.18 -14.72 -11.77
C LYS A 193 -4.27 -13.67 -11.16
N LEU A 194 -3.59 -14.01 -10.07
CA LEU A 194 -2.41 -13.30 -9.60
C LEU A 194 -1.17 -13.89 -10.26
N LEU A 195 -0.21 -13.06 -10.56
CA LEU A 195 1.06 -13.44 -11.19
C LEU A 195 2.23 -13.17 -10.24
N PRO A 196 3.33 -13.93 -10.34
CA PRO A 196 4.56 -13.58 -9.63
C PRO A 196 4.99 -12.14 -9.95
N GLY A 197 5.31 -11.38 -8.90
CA GLY A 197 5.65 -9.98 -9.01
C GLY A 197 4.45 -9.01 -8.95
N ASP A 198 3.21 -9.48 -8.91
CA ASP A 198 2.07 -8.62 -8.58
C ASP A 198 2.24 -8.03 -7.19
N ILE A 199 1.83 -6.77 -7.01
CA ILE A 199 1.93 -6.05 -5.73
C ILE A 199 0.53 -5.81 -5.16
N LEU A 200 0.39 -6.03 -3.85
CA LEU A 200 -0.81 -5.65 -3.10
C LEU A 200 -0.40 -4.68 -1.98
N GLY A 201 -0.87 -3.43 -2.05
CA GLY A 201 -0.73 -2.43 -1.01
C GLY A 201 -1.78 -2.60 0.09
N SER A 202 -1.43 -2.24 1.31
CA SER A 202 -2.33 -2.34 2.47
C SER A 202 -3.40 -1.27 2.49
N GLY A 203 -3.18 -0.18 1.78
CA GLY A 203 -3.78 1.10 2.10
C GLY A 203 -3.06 1.81 3.24
N THR A 204 -3.34 3.08 3.39
CA THR A 204 -2.67 3.98 4.34
C THR A 204 -2.87 3.55 5.78
N VAL A 205 -1.79 3.47 6.55
CA VAL A 205 -1.86 3.32 8.02
C VAL A 205 -2.52 4.55 8.66
N GLY A 206 -3.18 4.38 9.79
CA GLY A 206 -3.78 5.51 10.52
C GLY A 206 -2.76 6.63 10.79
N THR A 207 -3.13 7.86 10.49
CA THR A 207 -2.27 9.06 10.47
C THR A 207 -1.18 9.09 9.39
N GLY A 208 -1.19 8.14 8.46
CA GLY A 208 -0.17 7.94 7.44
C GLY A 208 -0.18 8.93 6.28
N CYS A 209 -1.00 9.97 6.31
CA CYS A 209 -1.08 11.00 5.27
C CYS A 209 -1.37 12.38 5.85
N ILE A 210 -1.05 13.45 5.10
CA ILE A 210 -1.31 14.84 5.53
C ILE A 210 -2.81 15.11 5.68
N LEU A 211 -3.63 14.47 4.85
CA LEU A 211 -5.09 14.62 4.89
C LEU A 211 -5.67 14.33 6.29
N GLU A 212 -5.12 13.36 7.02
CA GLU A 212 -5.58 13.00 8.37
C GLU A 212 -5.04 13.90 9.48
N LEU A 213 -4.03 14.72 9.20
CA LEU A 213 -3.34 15.59 10.16
C LEU A 213 -3.88 17.03 10.17
N ARG A 214 -4.94 17.30 9.42
CA ARG A 214 -5.58 18.62 9.30
C ARG A 214 -6.59 18.88 10.43
#